data_2adce2759f1974469c40c96556401602
#
_entry.id   2adce2759f1974469c40c96556401602
#
_cell.length_a   1.000
_cell.length_b   1.000
_cell.length_c   1.000
_cell.angle_alpha   90.00
_cell.angle_beta   90.00
_cell.angle_gamma   90.00
#
_symmetry.space_group_name_H-M   'P 1'
#
loop_
_entity.id
_entity.type
_entity.pdbx_description
1 polymer ?
#
loop_
_entity_poly.entity_id
_entity_poly.type
_entity_poly.pdbx_seq_one_letter_code
_entity_poly.pdbx_strand_id
1 'polypeptide(L)'
;MMVGRLYTQYSRSEIYGFEMMKIENKTGERILIGGRDLPLHTYCNNDNVWFWYIYTKEKVDSRLFSKSGEYFELFLKMDQKYPYPAYESRMYCIYLGYKYDVENIWHGLFILYPNERKTRRHLKLNDRDDSRIEVPYEEFIASSPIIWEEREPISDFVFDVEPLVYLFKDGSYVEENLHGAWQTKYQKRKMNKGCIRYSSIAILLLTILLLSCRYSHILSLLY
;
A
#
# COMPACT_ATOMS: atom_id res chain seq x y z
N MET A 1 -16.84 35.01 29.90
CA MET A 1 -15.36 34.90 30.13
C MET A 1 -14.89 33.82 29.18
N MET A 2 -14.40 34.21 27.99
CA MET A 2 -13.89 33.28 26.97
C MET A 2 -12.43 32.96 27.28
N VAL A 3 -12.11 31.69 27.52
CA VAL A 3 -10.75 31.22 27.64
C VAL A 3 -10.29 30.81 26.25
N GLY A 4 -9.58 31.71 25.58
CA GLY A 4 -8.90 31.40 24.31
C GLY A 4 -7.75 30.45 24.57
N ARG A 5 -7.80 29.25 24.02
CA ARG A 5 -6.63 28.36 23.92
C ARG A 5 -5.71 28.88 22.82
N LEU A 6 -4.58 29.41 23.23
CA LEU A 6 -3.44 29.69 22.36
C LEU A 6 -2.87 28.33 21.84
N TYR A 7 -3.08 28.05 20.56
CA TYR A 7 -2.34 27.01 19.86
C TYR A 7 -0.94 27.52 19.58
N THR A 8 0.01 27.17 20.41
CA THR A 8 1.45 27.31 20.09
C THR A 8 1.80 26.29 19.02
N GLN A 9 2.20 26.78 17.86
CA GLN A 9 2.83 25.97 16.80
C GLN A 9 4.19 25.47 17.32
N TYR A 10 4.24 24.25 17.82
CA TYR A 10 5.51 23.57 18.11
C TYR A 10 5.99 22.87 16.84
N SER A 11 7.26 23.07 16.49
CA SER A 11 7.94 22.40 15.41
C SER A 11 8.01 20.90 15.70
N ARG A 12 7.83 20.08 14.66
CA ARG A 12 7.59 18.63 14.64
C ARG A 12 8.72 17.76 15.26
N SER A 13 9.82 18.34 15.69
CA SER A 13 11.04 17.62 16.10
C SER A 13 11.40 17.70 17.58
N GLU A 14 10.71 18.48 18.39
CA GLU A 14 11.25 18.83 19.73
C GLU A 14 10.49 18.27 20.93
N ILE A 15 9.30 17.68 20.78
CA ILE A 15 8.48 17.34 21.96
C ILE A 15 8.48 15.86 22.32
N TYR A 16 8.73 14.95 21.40
CA TYR A 16 8.80 13.53 21.71
C TYR A 16 9.94 12.90 20.91
N GLY A 17 10.83 12.14 21.57
CA GLY A 17 11.70 11.17 20.94
C GLY A 17 10.83 10.02 20.39
N PHE A 18 10.00 10.30 19.38
CA PHE A 18 9.17 9.31 18.74
C PHE A 18 10.10 8.36 17.98
N GLU A 19 10.23 7.14 18.46
CA GLU A 19 10.40 6.02 17.55
C GLU A 19 9.34 6.20 16.47
N MET A 20 9.79 6.30 15.22
CA MET A 20 8.95 6.55 14.04
C MET A 20 7.72 5.64 14.09
N MET A 21 6.52 6.21 14.08
CA MET A 21 5.30 5.41 14.03
C MET A 21 5.39 4.42 12.89
N LYS A 22 5.34 3.12 13.22
CA LYS A 22 5.55 2.06 12.22
C LYS A 22 4.34 1.86 11.31
N ILE A 23 3.16 2.30 11.73
CA ILE A 23 1.92 2.17 10.95
C ILE A 23 1.55 3.53 10.37
N GLU A 24 1.40 3.57 9.06
CA GLU A 24 0.89 4.74 8.32
C GLU A 24 -0.52 4.44 7.84
N ASN A 25 -1.39 5.44 7.90
CA ASN A 25 -2.72 5.33 7.29
C ASN A 25 -2.61 5.53 5.77
N LYS A 26 -2.90 4.47 5.03
CA LYS A 26 -2.93 4.47 3.56
C LYS A 26 -4.35 4.37 3.01
N THR A 27 -5.35 4.77 3.79
CA THR A 27 -6.74 4.77 3.36
C THR A 27 -6.95 5.65 2.13
N GLY A 28 -7.77 5.17 1.18
CA GLY A 28 -8.08 5.82 -0.09
C GLY A 28 -7.54 5.06 -1.30
N GLU A 29 -7.69 5.67 -2.46
CA GLU A 29 -7.25 5.10 -3.72
C GLU A 29 -5.73 5.17 -3.87
N ARG A 30 -5.15 4.05 -4.30
CA ARG A 30 -3.70 3.84 -4.38
C ARG A 30 -3.32 3.23 -5.71
N ILE A 31 -2.12 3.51 -6.20
CA ILE A 31 -1.56 2.94 -7.43
C ILE A 31 -0.10 2.56 -7.26
N LEU A 32 0.29 1.43 -7.84
CA LEU A 32 1.66 0.93 -7.83
C LEU A 32 2.35 1.23 -9.15
N ILE A 33 3.21 2.23 -9.17
CA ILE A 33 3.99 2.61 -10.36
C ILE A 33 5.47 2.65 -10.02
N GLY A 34 6.29 1.97 -10.84
CA GLY A 34 7.74 1.98 -10.69
C GLY A 34 8.23 1.44 -9.34
N GLY A 35 7.45 0.56 -8.72
CA GLY A 35 7.76 0.00 -7.42
C GLY A 35 7.38 0.89 -6.24
N ARG A 36 6.55 1.88 -6.44
CA ARG A 36 6.08 2.81 -5.41
C ARG A 36 4.58 2.73 -5.26
N ASP A 37 4.14 2.80 -4.04
CA ASP A 37 2.74 2.87 -3.64
C ASP A 37 2.36 4.35 -3.46
N LEU A 38 1.66 4.90 -4.44
CA LEU A 38 1.35 6.33 -4.52
C LEU A 38 -0.15 6.58 -4.32
N PRO A 39 -0.54 7.72 -3.74
CA PRO A 39 -1.93 8.15 -3.74
C PRO A 39 -2.45 8.33 -5.17
N LEU A 40 -3.65 7.86 -5.42
CA LEU A 40 -4.39 8.03 -6.65
C LEU A 40 -5.59 8.94 -6.37
N HIS A 41 -5.79 9.92 -7.21
CA HIS A 41 -6.87 10.90 -7.06
C HIS A 41 -7.69 10.99 -8.34
N THR A 42 -8.88 11.55 -8.24
CA THR A 42 -9.70 11.89 -9.40
C THR A 42 -9.58 13.40 -9.70
N TYR A 43 -9.49 13.74 -10.97
CA TYR A 43 -9.45 15.12 -11.45
C TYR A 43 -10.38 15.30 -12.65
N CYS A 44 -11.17 16.34 -12.64
CA CYS A 44 -12.01 16.73 -13.76
C CYS A 44 -11.50 18.05 -14.36
N ASN A 45 -11.21 18.08 -15.65
CA ASN A 45 -10.78 19.29 -16.33
C ASN A 45 -11.96 20.21 -16.70
N ASN A 46 -11.68 21.37 -17.29
CA ASN A 46 -12.70 22.36 -17.69
C ASN A 46 -13.65 21.86 -18.78
N ASP A 47 -13.26 20.82 -19.53
CA ASP A 47 -14.06 20.19 -20.58
C ASP A 47 -14.91 19.02 -20.06
N ASN A 48 -15.03 18.86 -18.73
CA ASN A 48 -15.69 17.76 -18.05
C ASN A 48 -15.11 16.37 -18.38
N VAL A 49 -13.83 16.29 -18.70
CA VAL A 49 -13.12 15.04 -18.89
C VAL A 49 -12.49 14.64 -17.56
N TRP A 50 -12.77 13.40 -17.13
CA TRP A 50 -12.25 12.84 -15.91
C TRP A 50 -10.94 12.09 -16.12
N PHE A 51 -10.04 12.26 -15.16
CA PHE A 51 -8.73 11.65 -15.12
C PHE A 51 -8.45 11.05 -13.74
N TRP A 52 -7.70 9.97 -13.74
CA TRP A 52 -6.93 9.55 -12.60
C TRP A 52 -5.70 10.44 -12.51
N TYR A 53 -5.44 11.00 -11.34
CA TYR A 53 -4.37 11.97 -11.11
C TYR A 53 -3.44 11.50 -10.01
N ILE A 54 -2.17 11.43 -10.31
CA ILE A 54 -1.11 11.08 -9.38
C ILE A 54 -0.16 12.25 -9.29
N TYR A 55 0.16 12.68 -8.09
CA TYR A 55 1.24 13.64 -7.86
C TYR A 55 2.13 13.18 -6.71
N THR A 56 3.44 13.43 -6.80
CA THR A 56 4.41 13.05 -5.79
C THR A 56 5.63 13.96 -5.83
N LYS A 57 6.27 14.17 -4.68
CA LYS A 57 7.59 14.79 -4.58
C LYS A 57 8.72 13.79 -4.76
N GLU A 58 8.43 12.51 -4.70
CA GLU A 58 9.41 11.47 -4.86
C GLU A 58 9.89 11.37 -6.31
N LYS A 59 11.17 11.05 -6.47
CA LYS A 59 11.75 10.83 -7.81
C LYS A 59 11.09 9.62 -8.47
N VAL A 60 10.40 9.84 -9.58
CA VAL A 60 9.70 8.82 -10.39
C VAL A 60 10.32 8.73 -11.79
N ASP A 61 9.88 7.76 -12.60
CA ASP A 61 10.30 7.64 -14.00
C ASP A 61 9.79 8.85 -14.81
N SER A 62 10.70 9.71 -15.22
CA SER A 62 10.42 10.93 -15.97
C SER A 62 9.80 10.70 -17.36
N ARG A 63 9.78 9.44 -17.84
CA ARG A 63 9.11 9.09 -19.11
C ARG A 63 7.60 8.99 -18.95
N LEU A 64 7.12 8.73 -17.74
CA LEU A 64 5.69 8.60 -17.42
C LEU A 64 5.14 9.88 -16.80
N PHE A 65 5.96 10.57 -16.01
CA PHE A 65 5.54 11.73 -15.23
C PHE A 65 6.08 13.02 -15.83
N SER A 66 5.24 14.04 -15.90
CA SER A 66 5.65 15.41 -16.17
C SER A 66 6.11 16.09 -14.88
N LYS A 67 7.09 16.99 -14.97
CA LYS A 67 7.56 17.77 -13.82
C LYS A 67 6.79 19.09 -13.73
N SER A 68 6.21 19.36 -12.57
CA SER A 68 5.49 20.59 -12.26
C SER A 68 6.04 21.17 -10.95
N GLY A 69 6.97 22.12 -11.05
CA GLY A 69 7.68 22.67 -9.89
C GLY A 69 8.49 21.62 -9.13
N GLU A 70 8.14 21.40 -7.86
CA GLU A 70 8.74 20.38 -6.99
C GLU A 70 8.07 19.00 -7.12
N TYR A 71 6.97 18.90 -7.87
CA TYR A 71 6.17 17.68 -8.00
C TYR A 71 6.39 17.02 -9.36
N PHE A 72 6.11 15.72 -9.36
CA PHE A 72 5.93 14.90 -10.55
C PHE A 72 4.46 14.55 -10.67
N GLU A 73 3.88 14.72 -11.85
CA GLU A 73 2.46 14.57 -12.11
C GLU A 73 2.20 13.59 -13.25
N LEU A 74 1.18 12.77 -13.10
CA LEU A 74 0.71 11.86 -14.15
C LEU A 74 -0.81 11.91 -14.21
N PHE A 75 -1.34 12.14 -15.40
CA PHE A 75 -2.78 12.08 -15.70
C PHE A 75 -3.06 10.86 -16.56
N LEU A 76 -3.96 10.01 -16.11
CA LEU A 76 -4.44 8.84 -16.82
C LEU A 76 -5.93 9.03 -17.08
N LYS A 77 -6.35 9.00 -18.35
CA LYS A 77 -7.77 9.20 -18.71
C LYS A 77 -8.63 8.08 -18.13
N MET A 78 -9.76 8.42 -17.49
CA MET A 78 -10.70 7.42 -17.03
C MET A 78 -11.34 6.63 -18.18
N ASP A 79 -11.96 5.50 -17.87
CA ASP A 79 -12.57 4.56 -18.82
C ASP A 79 -11.58 3.91 -19.82
N GLN A 80 -10.31 3.84 -19.44
CA GLN A 80 -9.26 3.10 -20.14
C GLN A 80 -8.65 2.05 -19.22
N LYS A 81 -8.08 0.98 -19.80
CA LYS A 81 -7.39 -0.06 -19.03
C LYS A 81 -5.91 0.22 -18.93
N TYR A 82 -5.40 0.16 -17.72
CA TYR A 82 -3.99 0.40 -17.41
C TYR A 82 -3.34 -0.86 -16.82
N PRO A 83 -2.08 -1.14 -17.19
CA PRO A 83 -1.37 -2.31 -16.71
C PRO A 83 -0.77 -2.14 -15.30
N TYR A 84 -1.13 -1.07 -14.61
CA TYR A 84 -0.65 -0.77 -13.26
C TYR A 84 -1.59 -1.38 -12.24
N PRO A 85 -1.08 -2.03 -11.16
CA PRO A 85 -1.92 -2.40 -10.04
C PRO A 85 -2.44 -1.14 -9.33
N ALA A 86 -3.76 -1.08 -9.12
CA ALA A 86 -4.37 -0.05 -8.30
C ALA A 86 -5.52 -0.63 -7.47
N TYR A 87 -5.79 0.02 -6.34
CA TYR A 87 -6.74 -0.47 -5.35
C TYR A 87 -7.25 0.67 -4.46
N GLU A 88 -8.47 0.51 -3.97
CA GLU A 88 -8.96 1.28 -2.84
C GLU A 88 -8.55 0.58 -1.56
N SER A 89 -7.92 1.29 -0.64
CA SER A 89 -7.50 0.78 0.67
C SER A 89 -8.35 1.36 1.77
N ARG A 90 -8.77 0.49 2.70
CA ARG A 90 -9.43 0.89 3.94
C ARG A 90 -8.75 0.18 5.10
N MET A 91 -8.47 0.94 6.15
CA MET A 91 -7.83 0.41 7.34
C MET A 91 -8.85 0.15 8.44
N TYR A 92 -8.72 -1.01 9.06
CA TYR A 92 -9.58 -1.44 10.16
C TYR A 92 -8.76 -1.88 11.37
N CYS A 93 -9.40 -1.88 12.52
CA CYS A 93 -8.82 -2.50 13.71
C CYS A 93 -9.88 -3.19 14.57
N ILE A 94 -9.41 -4.15 15.41
CA ILE A 94 -10.12 -4.59 16.59
C ILE A 94 -9.39 -3.97 17.78
N TYR A 95 -10.08 -3.09 18.48
CA TYR A 95 -9.61 -2.43 19.70
C TYR A 95 -10.57 -2.73 20.86
N LEU A 96 -10.04 -3.23 21.96
CA LEU A 96 -10.82 -3.66 23.14
C LEU A 96 -11.99 -4.60 22.79
N GLY A 97 -11.80 -5.48 21.79
CA GLY A 97 -12.79 -6.47 21.35
C GLY A 97 -13.88 -5.94 20.42
N TYR A 98 -13.76 -4.72 19.94
CA TYR A 98 -14.72 -4.10 18.98
C TYR A 98 -14.02 -3.67 17.71
N LYS A 99 -14.72 -3.79 16.56
CA LYS A 99 -14.21 -3.36 15.25
C LYS A 99 -14.46 -1.88 15.05
N TYR A 100 -13.44 -1.22 14.52
CA TYR A 100 -13.46 0.20 14.10
C TYR A 100 -12.83 0.34 12.72
N ASP A 101 -13.29 1.33 11.98
CA ASP A 101 -12.57 1.87 10.84
C ASP A 101 -11.47 2.80 11.38
N VAL A 102 -10.25 2.66 10.90
CA VAL A 102 -9.16 3.60 11.22
C VAL A 102 -9.23 4.74 10.19
N GLU A 103 -9.85 5.84 10.58
CA GLU A 103 -10.07 6.97 9.67
C GLU A 103 -8.75 7.72 9.42
N ASN A 104 -7.95 7.91 10.46
CA ASN A 104 -6.66 8.57 10.35
C ASN A 104 -5.70 8.16 11.47
N ILE A 105 -4.39 8.36 11.21
CA ILE A 105 -3.34 8.34 12.23
C ILE A 105 -2.63 9.69 12.13
N TRP A 106 -2.85 10.54 13.11
CA TRP A 106 -2.41 11.91 13.03
C TRP A 106 -1.94 12.44 14.39
N HIS A 107 -0.80 13.11 14.43
CA HIS A 107 -0.21 13.67 15.65
C HIS A 107 -0.11 12.69 16.83
N GLY A 108 0.22 11.43 16.55
CA GLY A 108 0.35 10.41 17.59
C GLY A 108 -0.98 9.86 18.10
N LEU A 109 -2.08 10.11 17.39
CA LEU A 109 -3.41 9.60 17.71
C LEU A 109 -3.92 8.68 16.62
N PHE A 110 -4.57 7.57 16.99
CA PHE A 110 -5.47 6.83 16.12
C PHE A 110 -6.86 7.45 16.19
N ILE A 111 -7.39 7.84 15.04
CA ILE A 111 -8.75 8.34 14.90
C ILE A 111 -9.62 7.17 14.43
N LEU A 112 -10.47 6.66 15.33
CA LEU A 112 -11.27 5.46 15.12
C LEU A 112 -12.75 5.83 14.94
N TYR A 113 -13.36 5.26 13.91
CA TYR A 113 -14.78 5.43 13.65
C TYR A 113 -15.55 4.13 13.93
N PRO A 114 -16.55 4.15 14.82
CA PRO A 114 -17.34 2.98 15.21
C PRO A 114 -18.43 2.69 14.17
N ASN A 115 -18.07 2.08 13.05
CA ASN A 115 -19.01 1.81 11.95
C ASN A 115 -20.01 0.69 12.28
N GLU A 116 -19.59 -0.34 13.02
CA GLU A 116 -20.45 -1.46 13.34
C GLU A 116 -21.47 -1.15 14.43
N ARG A 117 -22.71 -1.63 14.25
CA ARG A 117 -23.81 -1.47 15.23
C ARG A 117 -23.47 -1.99 16.62
N LYS A 118 -22.69 -3.10 16.72
CA LYS A 118 -22.24 -3.66 18.00
C LYS A 118 -21.31 -2.68 18.73
N THR A 119 -20.36 -2.10 18.03
CA THR A 119 -19.42 -1.10 18.54
C THR A 119 -20.16 0.18 18.99
N ARG A 120 -21.06 0.68 18.16
CA ARG A 120 -21.89 1.87 18.47
C ARG A 120 -22.74 1.67 19.71
N ARG A 121 -23.36 0.49 19.87
CA ARG A 121 -24.12 0.15 21.08
C ARG A 121 -23.25 0.11 22.34
N HIS A 122 -22.06 -0.47 22.24
CA HIS A 122 -21.10 -0.51 23.35
C HIS A 122 -20.76 0.92 23.82
N LEU A 123 -20.55 1.84 22.89
CA LEU A 123 -20.24 3.23 23.16
C LEU A 123 -21.49 4.07 23.50
N LYS A 124 -22.68 3.47 23.51
CA LYS A 124 -23.97 4.15 23.74
C LYS A 124 -24.25 5.27 22.72
N LEU A 125 -23.74 5.13 21.49
CA LEU A 125 -23.99 6.04 20.38
C LEU A 125 -25.27 5.64 19.66
N ASN A 126 -26.03 6.63 19.22
CA ASN A 126 -27.18 6.40 18.34
C ASN A 126 -26.70 6.34 16.86
N ASP A 127 -27.58 5.93 15.94
CA ASP A 127 -27.22 5.70 14.54
C ASP A 127 -26.87 6.99 13.77
N ARG A 128 -27.12 8.16 14.34
CA ARG A 128 -26.85 9.48 13.72
C ARG A 128 -25.61 10.17 14.30
N ASP A 129 -25.03 9.62 15.37
CA ASP A 129 -23.83 10.21 15.97
C ASP A 129 -22.62 9.93 15.06
N ASP A 130 -21.95 10.97 14.63
CA ASP A 130 -20.70 10.93 13.88
C ASP A 130 -19.50 11.09 14.83
N SER A 131 -19.57 10.37 15.95
CA SER A 131 -18.55 10.47 17.00
C SER A 131 -17.35 9.61 16.64
N ARG A 132 -16.18 10.21 16.70
CA ARG A 132 -14.87 9.57 16.57
C ARG A 132 -14.26 9.34 17.93
N ILE A 133 -13.43 8.34 18.03
CA ILE A 133 -12.63 8.08 19.22
C ILE A 133 -11.18 8.37 18.89
N GLU A 134 -10.55 9.19 19.69
CA GLU A 134 -9.13 9.50 19.59
C GLU A 134 -8.37 8.70 20.65
N VAL A 135 -7.47 7.83 20.22
CA VAL A 135 -6.67 6.99 21.12
C VAL A 135 -5.19 7.27 20.90
N PRO A 136 -4.43 7.62 21.96
CA PRO A 136 -2.99 7.80 21.84
C PRO A 136 -2.32 6.56 21.26
N TYR A 137 -1.33 6.76 20.36
CA TYR A 137 -0.66 5.67 19.64
C TYR A 137 -0.09 4.61 20.57
N GLU A 138 0.59 5.03 21.62
CA GLU A 138 1.20 4.15 22.63
C GLU A 138 0.13 3.31 23.38
N GLU A 139 -0.94 3.95 23.82
CA GLU A 139 -2.06 3.29 24.49
C GLU A 139 -2.75 2.29 23.57
N PHE A 140 -2.96 2.67 22.31
CA PHE A 140 -3.59 1.83 21.30
C PHE A 140 -2.76 0.57 21.05
N ILE A 141 -1.46 0.70 20.78
CA ILE A 141 -0.56 -0.43 20.55
C ILE A 141 -0.38 -1.29 21.79
N ALA A 142 -0.29 -0.69 22.99
CA ALA A 142 -0.19 -1.43 24.26
C ALA A 142 -1.41 -2.30 24.55
N SER A 143 -2.59 -1.96 23.99
CA SER A 143 -3.79 -2.79 24.09
C SER A 143 -3.75 -4.05 23.23
N SER A 144 -2.69 -4.28 22.46
CA SER A 144 -2.53 -5.38 21.50
C SER A 144 -3.70 -5.50 20.51
N PRO A 145 -4.02 -4.44 19.76
CA PRO A 145 -5.08 -4.47 18.77
C PRO A 145 -4.74 -5.43 17.62
N ILE A 146 -5.74 -5.76 16.80
CA ILE A 146 -5.49 -6.33 15.47
C ILE A 146 -5.72 -5.19 14.47
N ILE A 147 -4.74 -4.91 13.60
CA ILE A 147 -4.83 -3.84 12.60
C ILE A 147 -4.58 -4.45 11.22
N TRP A 148 -5.45 -4.15 10.25
CA TRP A 148 -5.31 -4.63 8.88
C TRP A 148 -5.83 -3.62 7.88
N GLU A 149 -5.38 -3.78 6.62
CA GLU A 149 -5.93 -3.13 5.44
C GLU A 149 -6.77 -4.12 4.65
N GLU A 150 -7.93 -3.70 4.20
CA GLU A 150 -8.71 -4.35 3.14
C GLU A 150 -8.51 -3.55 1.85
N ARG A 151 -8.30 -4.25 0.74
CA ARG A 151 -8.01 -3.66 -0.56
C ARG A 151 -9.00 -4.15 -1.59
N GLU A 152 -9.66 -3.22 -2.26
CA GLU A 152 -10.64 -3.50 -3.30
C GLU A 152 -10.14 -3.05 -4.68
N PRO A 153 -10.54 -3.74 -5.77
CA PRO A 153 -10.11 -3.38 -7.11
C PRO A 153 -10.72 -2.07 -7.59
N ILE A 154 -9.93 -1.28 -8.34
CA ILE A 154 -10.42 -0.13 -9.11
C ILE A 154 -10.57 -0.58 -10.56
N SER A 155 -11.72 -0.28 -11.19
CA SER A 155 -12.14 -0.87 -12.47
C SER A 155 -11.19 -0.67 -13.64
N ASP A 156 -10.47 0.45 -13.68
CA ASP A 156 -9.59 0.84 -14.80
C ASP A 156 -8.20 0.21 -14.72
N PHE A 157 -7.91 -0.50 -13.63
CA PHE A 157 -6.58 -1.00 -13.32
C PHE A 157 -6.56 -2.51 -13.07
N VAL A 158 -5.35 -3.05 -13.03
CA VAL A 158 -5.14 -4.44 -12.65
C VAL A 158 -5.18 -4.57 -11.12
N PHE A 159 -5.92 -5.55 -10.61
CA PHE A 159 -5.88 -5.89 -9.19
C PHE A 159 -4.90 -7.06 -8.97
N ASP A 160 -3.64 -6.75 -8.72
CA ASP A 160 -2.56 -7.73 -8.47
C ASP A 160 -1.83 -7.42 -7.14
N VAL A 161 -2.62 -7.24 -6.08
CA VAL A 161 -2.19 -7.01 -4.71
C VAL A 161 -2.87 -7.99 -3.76
N GLU A 162 -2.33 -8.16 -2.56
CA GLU A 162 -3.04 -8.92 -1.53
C GLU A 162 -4.29 -8.15 -1.09
N PRO A 163 -5.48 -8.80 -1.09
CA PRO A 163 -6.73 -8.12 -0.73
C PRO A 163 -6.86 -7.82 0.75
N LEU A 164 -6.12 -8.53 1.60
CA LEU A 164 -6.13 -8.36 3.06
C LEU A 164 -4.70 -8.40 3.58
N VAL A 165 -4.31 -7.35 4.28
CA VAL A 165 -2.94 -7.16 4.77
C VAL A 165 -2.95 -6.80 6.25
N TYR A 166 -2.43 -7.69 7.09
CA TYR A 166 -2.26 -7.39 8.51
C TYR A 166 -1.04 -6.50 8.73
N LEU A 167 -1.20 -5.45 9.53
CA LEU A 167 -0.15 -4.49 9.91
C LEU A 167 0.33 -4.72 11.36
N PHE A 168 -0.60 -5.10 12.24
CA PHE A 168 -0.32 -5.45 13.62
C PHE A 168 -1.24 -6.59 14.05
N LYS A 169 -0.66 -7.66 14.59
CA LYS A 169 -1.40 -8.85 15.01
C LYS A 169 -0.60 -9.62 16.06
N ASP A 170 -1.31 -10.25 17.00
CA ASP A 170 -0.70 -11.06 18.05
C ASP A 170 0.36 -10.31 18.89
N GLY A 171 0.12 -9.01 19.11
CA GLY A 171 0.99 -8.13 19.88
C GLY A 171 2.26 -7.68 19.16
N SER A 172 2.37 -7.91 17.84
CA SER A 172 3.55 -7.56 17.05
C SER A 172 3.20 -6.90 15.71
N TYR A 173 4.14 -6.09 15.19
CA TYR A 173 4.08 -5.57 13.83
C TYR A 173 4.35 -6.68 12.82
N VAL A 174 3.58 -6.68 11.74
CA VAL A 174 3.78 -7.59 10.61
C VAL A 174 4.72 -6.89 9.61
N GLU A 175 6.03 -7.05 9.81
CA GLU A 175 7.06 -6.30 9.09
C GLU A 175 7.04 -6.47 7.56
N GLU A 176 6.62 -7.63 7.07
CA GLU A 176 6.48 -7.89 5.62
C GLU A 176 5.55 -6.87 4.93
N ASN A 177 4.67 -6.24 5.68
CA ASN A 177 3.62 -5.36 5.19
C ASN A 177 3.84 -3.87 5.53
N LEU A 178 4.82 -3.55 6.39
CA LEU A 178 5.13 -2.17 6.77
C LEU A 178 5.92 -1.42 5.69
N HIS A 179 6.71 -2.13 4.89
CA HIS A 179 7.62 -1.55 3.90
C HIS A 179 7.19 -1.76 2.44
N GLY A 180 5.95 -2.05 2.19
CA GLY A 180 5.40 -2.17 0.85
C GLY A 180 4.90 -3.57 0.53
N ALA A 181 3.69 -3.84 0.93
CA ALA A 181 2.94 -5.04 0.56
C ALA A 181 2.87 -5.30 -0.96
N TRP A 182 3.18 -4.31 -1.79
CA TRP A 182 3.35 -4.44 -3.23
C TRP A 182 4.53 -5.35 -3.61
N GLN A 183 5.54 -5.54 -2.72
CA GLN A 183 6.67 -6.44 -3.02
C GLN A 183 6.26 -7.91 -3.09
N THR A 184 5.16 -8.31 -2.46
CA THR A 184 4.94 -9.72 -2.23
C THR A 184 4.40 -10.49 -3.42
N LYS A 185 3.40 -9.99 -4.14
CA LYS A 185 2.78 -10.78 -5.21
C LYS A 185 3.28 -10.40 -6.60
N TYR A 186 3.35 -9.12 -6.89
CA TYR A 186 3.78 -8.66 -8.21
C TYR A 186 5.28 -8.87 -8.44
N GLN A 187 6.12 -8.58 -7.47
CA GLN A 187 7.56 -8.85 -7.59
C GLN A 187 7.89 -10.34 -7.52
N LYS A 188 7.25 -11.13 -6.65
CA LYS A 188 7.40 -12.59 -6.66
C LYS A 188 7.01 -13.18 -8.00
N ARG A 189 5.92 -12.72 -8.64
CA ARG A 189 5.55 -13.17 -9.99
C ARG A 189 6.55 -12.73 -11.06
N LYS A 190 7.08 -11.50 -10.98
CA LYS A 190 8.07 -11.01 -11.94
C LYS A 190 9.42 -11.69 -11.76
N MET A 191 9.85 -11.93 -10.53
CA MET A 191 11.04 -12.71 -10.21
C MET A 191 10.89 -14.17 -10.63
N ASN A 192 9.76 -14.83 -10.33
CA ASN A 192 9.51 -16.21 -10.74
C ASN A 192 9.44 -16.36 -12.26
N LYS A 193 8.81 -15.43 -12.99
CA LYS A 193 8.82 -15.44 -14.46
C LYS A 193 10.23 -15.20 -15.04
N GLY A 194 11.04 -14.36 -14.42
CA GLY A 194 12.44 -14.16 -14.78
C GLY A 194 13.27 -15.41 -14.51
N CYS A 195 13.15 -15.98 -13.32
CA CYS A 195 13.89 -17.17 -12.90
C CYS A 195 13.53 -18.42 -13.75
N ILE A 196 12.24 -18.59 -14.09
CA ILE A 196 11.80 -19.69 -14.98
C ILE A 196 12.36 -19.52 -16.39
N ARG A 197 12.44 -18.29 -16.93
CA ARG A 197 13.05 -18.04 -18.24
C ARG A 197 14.55 -18.35 -18.24
N TYR A 198 15.30 -17.90 -17.24
CA TYR A 198 16.73 -18.17 -17.14
C TYR A 198 17.05 -19.65 -16.90
N SER A 199 16.27 -20.34 -16.05
CA SER A 199 16.43 -21.78 -15.85
C SER A 199 16.11 -22.58 -17.11
N SER A 200 15.08 -22.22 -17.87
CA SER A 200 14.74 -22.88 -19.13
C SER A 200 15.81 -22.70 -20.20
N ILE A 201 16.41 -21.51 -20.30
CA ILE A 201 17.54 -21.25 -21.22
C ILE A 201 18.80 -22.01 -20.79
N ALA A 202 19.09 -22.03 -19.49
CA ALA A 202 20.23 -22.80 -18.96
C ALA A 202 20.08 -24.28 -19.21
N ILE A 203 18.91 -24.88 -19.03
CA ILE A 203 18.63 -26.29 -19.33
C ILE A 203 18.77 -26.54 -20.83
N LEU A 204 18.27 -25.66 -21.69
CA LEU A 204 18.39 -25.79 -23.13
C LEU A 204 19.86 -25.77 -23.58
N LEU A 205 20.67 -24.85 -23.05
CA LEU A 205 22.10 -24.77 -23.33
C LEU A 205 22.86 -26.02 -22.84
N LEU A 206 22.51 -26.53 -21.68
CA LEU A 206 23.11 -27.74 -21.11
C LEU A 206 22.78 -28.97 -21.97
N THR A 207 21.56 -29.10 -22.47
CA THR A 207 21.14 -30.19 -23.35
C THR A 207 21.88 -30.14 -24.70
N ILE A 208 22.05 -28.95 -25.28
CA ILE A 208 22.83 -28.76 -26.53
C ILE A 208 24.28 -29.13 -26.31
N LEU A 209 24.88 -28.76 -25.18
CA LEU A 209 26.28 -29.10 -24.85
C LEU A 209 26.48 -30.61 -24.68
N LEU A 210 25.55 -31.27 -23.99
CA LEU A 210 25.57 -32.73 -23.81
C LEU A 210 25.40 -33.50 -25.15
N LEU A 211 24.54 -32.99 -26.03
CA LEU A 211 24.39 -33.60 -27.38
C LEU A 211 25.63 -33.41 -28.24
N SER A 212 26.27 -32.24 -28.18
CA SER A 212 27.53 -32.00 -28.94
C SER A 212 28.71 -32.89 -28.45
N CYS A 213 28.82 -33.07 -27.13
CA CYS A 213 29.83 -34.01 -26.56
C CYS A 213 29.57 -35.45 -26.96
N ARG A 214 28.32 -35.90 -27.01
CA ARG A 214 28.01 -37.26 -27.51
C ARG A 214 28.32 -37.43 -28.98
N TYR A 215 28.08 -36.42 -29.80
CA TYR A 215 28.34 -36.46 -31.24
C TYR A 215 29.86 -36.55 -31.54
N SER A 216 30.68 -35.78 -30.82
CA SER A 216 32.15 -35.85 -30.94
C SER A 216 32.72 -37.20 -30.50
N HIS A 217 32.13 -37.83 -29.48
CA HIS A 217 32.54 -39.15 -29.01
C HIS A 217 32.20 -40.26 -30.01
N ILE A 218 31.08 -40.17 -30.72
CA ILE A 218 30.68 -41.11 -31.76
C ILE A 218 31.61 -40.98 -32.99
N LEU A 219 31.96 -39.75 -33.37
CA LEU A 219 32.90 -39.52 -34.47
C LEU A 219 34.33 -40.03 -34.18
N SER A 220 34.80 -39.98 -32.93
CA SER A 220 36.10 -40.52 -32.52
C SER A 220 36.14 -42.04 -32.45
N LEU A 221 35.01 -42.73 -32.52
CA LEU A 221 34.93 -44.19 -32.58
C LEU A 221 34.80 -44.74 -34.02
N LEU A 222 34.61 -43.85 -35.00
CA LEU A 222 34.45 -44.17 -36.42
C LEU A 222 35.69 -43.87 -37.26
N TYR A 223 36.73 -43.29 -36.65
CA TYR A 223 38.07 -43.06 -37.21
C TYR A 223 39.13 -43.69 -36.30
#